data_95419e2904a3bfb2fb98dd27a2631412
#
_entry.id   95419e2904a3bfb2fb98dd27a2631412
#
_cell.length_a   1.000
_cell.length_b   1.000
_cell.length_c   1.000
_cell.angle_alpha   90.00
_cell.angle_beta   90.00
_cell.angle_gamma   90.00
#
_symmetry.space_group_name_H-M   'P 1'
#
loop_
_entity.id
_entity.type
_entity.pdbx_description
1 polymer ?
#
loop_
_entity_poly.entity_id
_entity_poly.type
_entity_poly.pdbx_seq_one_letter_code
_entity_poly.pdbx_strand_id
1 'polypeptide(L)'
;MMLTNIDRDLQVKDMYELKNNELDKIIEKEEPEGVEFFLMADERPYNGIESHRAAIFFAMHMINENEKQTIKKVEELFGKEYADKLHLFTCDISKAAAKRIDPQELLFVPKVLRKGYYGNKKYDSDWVPNDENFGKEIPYWYACLEPPHGTRYGPEDLRRINAVLFPDGTDGLEAYEWTTDWSDVFDAGHEWWGASCWSVYDSRRDRFVVLLASATD
;
A
#
# COMPACT_ATOMS: atom_id res chain seq x y z
N MET A 1 7.22 19.88 -17.08
CA MET A 1 7.61 20.96 -16.15
C MET A 1 7.87 20.26 -14.83
N MET A 2 9.12 20.16 -14.37
CA MET A 2 9.42 19.50 -13.08
C MET A 2 8.79 20.33 -11.96
N LEU A 3 7.94 19.72 -11.16
CA LEU A 3 7.42 20.32 -9.93
C LEU A 3 8.63 20.64 -9.01
N THR A 4 8.70 21.86 -8.53
CA THR A 4 9.76 22.26 -7.58
C THR A 4 9.46 21.63 -6.21
N ASN A 5 10.45 21.53 -5.32
CA ASN A 5 10.24 21.03 -3.95
C ASN A 5 9.14 21.82 -3.21
N ILE A 6 9.00 23.11 -3.50
CA ILE A 6 7.96 23.98 -2.93
C ILE A 6 6.55 23.56 -3.38
N ASP A 7 6.38 23.14 -4.65
CA ASP A 7 5.10 22.63 -5.14
C ASP A 7 4.73 21.27 -4.52
N ARG A 8 5.73 20.45 -4.17
CA ARG A 8 5.56 19.15 -3.50
C ARG A 8 5.09 19.31 -2.05
N ASP A 9 5.71 20.21 -1.29
CA ASP A 9 5.31 20.50 0.09
C ASP A 9 3.89 21.10 0.17
N LEU A 10 3.46 21.83 -0.86
CA LEU A 10 2.11 22.37 -0.96
C LEU A 10 1.04 21.28 -1.21
N GLN A 11 1.38 20.18 -1.89
CA GLN A 11 0.42 19.12 -2.18
C GLN A 11 0.02 18.27 -0.96
N VAL A 12 0.90 18.16 0.03
CA VAL A 12 0.64 17.37 1.26
C VAL A 12 0.22 18.21 2.45
N LYS A 13 0.29 19.55 2.34
CA LYS A 13 0.07 20.46 3.47
C LYS A 13 -1.33 20.36 4.09
N ASP A 14 -2.31 20.04 3.27
CA ASP A 14 -3.72 19.99 3.68
C ASP A 14 -4.21 18.55 3.87
N MET A 15 -3.32 17.57 3.69
CA MET A 15 -3.61 16.16 3.99
C MET A 15 -3.15 15.80 5.41
N TYR A 16 -3.90 14.92 6.05
CA TYR A 16 -3.58 14.44 7.39
C TYR A 16 -3.98 12.98 7.59
N GLU A 17 -3.21 12.29 8.42
CA GLU A 17 -3.45 10.90 8.81
C GLU A 17 -4.72 10.79 9.66
N LEU A 18 -5.55 9.79 9.36
CA LEU A 18 -6.68 9.39 10.19
C LEU A 18 -6.30 8.15 11.01
N LYS A 19 -6.34 8.29 12.32
CA LYS A 19 -6.09 7.15 13.22
C LYS A 19 -7.30 6.22 13.28
N ASN A 20 -7.05 4.93 13.21
CA ASN A 20 -8.07 3.90 13.36
C ASN A 20 -7.59 2.79 14.29
N ASN A 21 -7.93 2.91 15.57
CA ASN A 21 -7.50 1.97 16.62
C ASN A 21 -7.94 0.50 16.35
N GLU A 22 -8.98 0.27 15.57
CA GLU A 22 -9.43 -1.07 15.23
C GLU A 22 -8.53 -1.67 14.14
N LEU A 23 -8.19 -0.89 13.11
CA LEU A 23 -7.23 -1.27 12.10
C LEU A 23 -5.87 -1.55 12.71
N ASP A 24 -5.37 -0.63 13.56
CA ASP A 24 -4.09 -0.77 14.24
C ASP A 24 -4.00 -2.08 15.03
N LYS A 25 -5.05 -2.43 15.79
CA LYS A 25 -5.11 -3.70 16.53
C LYS A 25 -5.11 -4.94 15.63
N ILE A 26 -5.75 -4.86 14.46
CA ILE A 26 -5.74 -5.97 13.50
C ILE A 26 -4.34 -6.11 12.91
N ILE A 27 -3.73 -5.01 12.51
CA ILE A 27 -2.38 -4.99 11.94
C ILE A 27 -1.34 -5.49 12.97
N GLU A 28 -1.35 -4.95 14.19
CA GLU A 28 -0.46 -5.37 15.28
C GLU A 28 -0.58 -6.87 15.62
N LYS A 29 -1.80 -7.40 15.59
CA LYS A 29 -2.05 -8.80 15.95
C LYS A 29 -1.60 -9.78 14.88
N GLU A 30 -1.81 -9.45 13.63
CA GLU A 30 -1.69 -10.39 12.53
C GLU A 30 -0.41 -10.13 11.68
N GLU A 31 0.28 -8.99 11.89
CA GLU A 31 1.54 -8.60 11.23
C GLU A 31 1.49 -8.82 9.71
N PRO A 32 0.74 -8.03 8.92
CA PRO A 32 0.72 -8.14 7.47
C PRO A 32 2.05 -7.63 6.91
N GLU A 33 2.96 -8.53 6.60
CA GLU A 33 4.32 -8.18 6.14
C GLU A 33 4.38 -7.71 4.68
N GLY A 34 3.28 -7.81 3.92
CA GLY A 34 3.29 -7.58 2.48
C GLY A 34 2.59 -6.29 2.03
N VAL A 35 1.76 -5.67 2.86
CA VAL A 35 0.97 -4.48 2.48
C VAL A 35 0.96 -3.45 3.59
N GLU A 36 1.29 -2.22 3.25
CA GLU A 36 1.11 -1.07 4.12
C GLU A 36 -0.24 -0.38 3.84
N PHE A 37 -0.89 0.07 4.91
CA PHE A 37 -2.23 0.67 4.91
C PHE A 37 -2.15 2.10 5.43
N PHE A 38 -2.56 3.07 4.62
CA PHE A 38 -2.60 4.48 4.98
C PHE A 38 -4.02 5.00 4.89
N LEU A 39 -4.51 5.52 5.99
CA LEU A 39 -5.82 6.15 6.08
C LEU A 39 -5.64 7.65 6.29
N MET A 40 -6.23 8.47 5.42
CA MET A 40 -6.01 9.90 5.42
C MET A 40 -7.21 10.69 4.90
N ALA A 41 -7.25 11.98 5.20
CA ALA A 41 -8.20 12.91 4.62
C ALA A 41 -7.48 14.16 4.07
N ASP A 42 -8.17 14.92 3.24
CA ASP A 42 -7.70 16.16 2.64
C ASP A 42 -8.69 17.30 3.02
N GLU A 43 -8.19 18.43 3.49
CA GLU A 43 -9.02 19.61 3.75
C GLU A 43 -9.53 20.28 2.45
N ARG A 44 -8.91 19.96 1.32
CA ARG A 44 -9.29 20.45 0.00
C ARG A 44 -10.46 19.63 -0.56
N PRO A 45 -11.34 20.25 -1.37
CA PRO A 45 -12.39 19.53 -2.08
C PRO A 45 -11.81 18.42 -2.98
N TYR A 46 -12.49 17.28 -3.03
CA TYR A 46 -12.13 16.18 -3.92
C TYR A 46 -12.10 16.64 -5.40
N ASN A 47 -11.00 16.34 -6.09
CA ASN A 47 -10.73 16.72 -7.48
C ASN A 47 -10.27 15.51 -8.32
N GLY A 48 -10.97 14.38 -8.19
CA GLY A 48 -10.71 13.18 -8.98
C GLY A 48 -9.27 12.68 -8.82
N ILE A 49 -8.65 12.30 -9.92
CA ILE A 49 -7.32 11.68 -9.98
C ILE A 49 -6.22 12.51 -9.30
N GLU A 50 -6.33 13.83 -9.29
CA GLU A 50 -5.31 14.68 -8.67
C GLU A 50 -5.36 14.59 -7.14
N SER A 51 -6.54 14.40 -6.54
CA SER A 51 -6.65 14.10 -5.12
C SER A 51 -6.08 12.72 -4.77
N HIS A 52 -6.30 11.72 -5.62
CA HIS A 52 -5.65 10.40 -5.46
C HIS A 52 -4.13 10.48 -5.60
N ARG A 53 -3.63 11.29 -6.53
CA ARG A 53 -2.18 11.54 -6.70
C ARG A 53 -1.58 12.18 -5.45
N ALA A 54 -2.28 13.15 -4.85
CA ALA A 54 -1.87 13.74 -3.60
C ALA A 54 -1.86 12.71 -2.46
N ALA A 55 -2.86 11.82 -2.41
CA ALA A 55 -2.95 10.78 -1.39
C ALA A 55 -1.76 9.79 -1.45
N ILE A 56 -1.39 9.28 -2.63
CA ILE A 56 -0.22 8.38 -2.75
C ILE A 56 1.08 9.11 -2.42
N PHE A 57 1.20 10.40 -2.75
CA PHE A 57 2.36 11.19 -2.39
C PHE A 57 2.44 11.44 -0.88
N PHE A 58 1.30 11.66 -0.21
CA PHE A 58 1.22 11.77 1.25
C PHE A 58 1.58 10.47 1.94
N ALA A 59 1.15 9.31 1.43
CA ALA A 59 1.56 8.01 1.94
C ALA A 59 3.10 7.84 1.91
N MET A 60 3.76 8.24 0.81
CA MET A 60 5.23 8.26 0.73
C MET A 60 5.87 9.21 1.74
N HIS A 61 5.23 10.36 2.01
CA HIS A 61 5.70 11.25 3.05
C HIS A 61 5.64 10.57 4.44
N MET A 62 4.56 9.86 4.73
CA MET A 62 4.41 9.11 5.99
C MET A 62 5.46 8.00 6.14
N ILE A 63 5.72 7.25 5.06
CA ILE A 63 6.79 6.23 5.03
C ILE A 63 8.14 6.89 5.38
N ASN A 64 8.48 7.97 4.70
CA ASN A 64 9.74 8.66 4.93
C ASN A 64 9.86 9.28 6.34
N GLU A 65 8.76 9.73 6.94
CA GLU A 65 8.78 10.20 8.35
C GLU A 65 9.04 9.03 9.31
N ASN A 66 8.47 7.87 9.07
CA ASN A 66 8.73 6.66 9.84
C ASN A 66 10.18 6.20 9.64
N GLU A 67 10.70 6.23 8.41
CA GLU A 67 12.08 5.86 8.11
C GLU A 67 13.10 6.79 8.80
N LYS A 68 12.83 8.10 8.85
CA LYS A 68 13.66 9.04 9.64
C LYS A 68 13.74 8.66 11.11
N GLN A 69 12.62 8.21 11.69
CA GLN A 69 12.60 7.76 13.09
C GLN A 69 13.39 6.46 13.26
N THR A 70 13.27 5.53 12.30
CA THR A 70 14.02 4.28 12.26
C THR A 70 15.52 4.53 12.16
N ILE A 71 15.96 5.38 11.22
CA ILE A 71 17.36 5.78 11.05
C ILE A 71 17.93 6.36 12.34
N LYS A 72 17.20 7.28 12.97
CA LYS A 72 17.62 7.88 14.25
C LYS A 72 17.74 6.83 15.35
N LYS A 73 16.79 5.93 15.46
CA LYS A 73 16.80 4.85 16.45
C LYS A 73 17.95 3.86 16.23
N VAL A 74 18.25 3.53 14.98
CA VAL A 74 19.38 2.67 14.60
C VAL A 74 20.70 3.37 14.94
N GLU A 75 20.84 4.68 14.68
CA GLU A 75 22.03 5.45 15.07
C GLU A 75 22.26 5.44 16.58
N GLU A 76 21.19 5.63 17.37
CA GLU A 76 21.26 5.62 18.84
C GLU A 76 21.63 4.24 19.39
N LEU A 77 21.13 3.12 18.81
CA LEU A 77 21.34 1.78 19.32
C LEU A 77 22.60 1.10 18.79
N PHE A 78 22.95 1.31 17.55
CA PHE A 78 23.99 0.57 16.83
C PHE A 78 25.11 1.46 16.27
N GLY A 79 24.95 2.79 16.33
CA GLY A 79 25.91 3.75 15.85
C GLY A 79 25.72 4.15 14.37
N LYS A 80 26.40 5.24 14.02
CA LYS A 80 26.26 5.91 12.71
C LYS A 80 26.56 4.99 11.50
N GLU A 81 27.53 4.10 11.62
CA GLU A 81 27.90 3.16 10.53
C GLU A 81 26.72 2.29 10.06
N TYR A 82 25.82 1.94 10.97
CA TYR A 82 24.61 1.17 10.64
C TYR A 82 23.51 2.08 10.10
N ALA A 83 23.35 3.28 10.68
CA ALA A 83 22.38 4.26 10.22
C ALA A 83 22.69 4.74 8.78
N ASP A 84 23.98 4.93 8.42
CA ASP A 84 24.40 5.35 7.07
C ASP A 84 24.08 4.31 5.96
N LYS A 85 23.65 3.10 6.31
CA LYS A 85 23.16 2.07 5.37
C LYS A 85 21.68 2.21 5.04
N LEU A 86 20.94 2.95 5.85
CA LEU A 86 19.54 3.26 5.62
C LEU A 86 19.40 4.57 4.88
N HIS A 87 18.36 4.73 4.09
CA HIS A 87 18.13 5.95 3.31
C HIS A 87 16.63 6.24 3.24
N LEU A 88 16.31 7.48 2.98
CA LEU A 88 14.94 7.88 2.68
C LEU A 88 14.61 7.52 1.24
N PHE A 89 13.40 7.05 1.04
CA PHE A 89 12.93 6.70 -0.30
C PHE A 89 12.77 7.94 -1.19
N THR A 90 13.23 7.82 -2.41
CA THR A 90 13.04 8.83 -3.45
C THR A 90 11.67 8.70 -4.09
N CYS A 91 11.13 9.82 -4.56
CA CYS A 91 9.80 9.84 -5.16
C CYS A 91 9.74 10.86 -6.30
N ASP A 92 9.35 10.41 -7.48
CA ASP A 92 9.01 11.26 -8.63
C ASP A 92 7.54 11.02 -9.02
N ILE A 93 6.64 11.66 -8.28
CA ILE A 93 5.19 11.49 -8.46
C ILE A 93 4.70 11.84 -9.88
N SER A 94 5.48 12.59 -10.67
CA SER A 94 5.13 12.92 -12.04
C SER A 94 5.15 11.70 -12.99
N LYS A 95 5.84 10.64 -12.60
CA LYS A 95 5.88 9.36 -13.31
C LYS A 95 4.71 8.45 -12.97
N ALA A 96 4.04 8.66 -11.83
CA ALA A 96 2.92 7.83 -11.42
C ALA A 96 1.78 7.92 -12.43
N ALA A 97 1.56 6.85 -13.17
CA ALA A 97 0.44 6.71 -14.06
C ALA A 97 -0.68 5.91 -13.39
N ALA A 98 -1.92 6.37 -13.56
CA ALA A 98 -3.08 5.76 -12.92
C ALA A 98 -3.98 5.05 -13.92
N LYS A 99 -4.50 3.91 -13.51
CA LYS A 99 -5.58 3.18 -14.16
C LYS A 99 -6.75 3.08 -13.20
N ARG A 100 -7.94 3.56 -13.62
CA ARG A 100 -9.15 3.36 -12.82
C ARG A 100 -9.50 1.89 -12.78
N ILE A 101 -9.82 1.38 -11.60
CA ILE A 101 -10.21 -0.01 -11.38
C ILE A 101 -11.58 -0.09 -10.70
N ASP A 102 -12.25 -1.22 -10.87
CA ASP A 102 -13.51 -1.50 -10.16
C ASP A 102 -13.18 -1.78 -8.68
N PRO A 103 -13.77 -1.04 -7.73
CA PRO A 103 -13.62 -1.36 -6.32
C PRO A 103 -14.02 -2.79 -5.94
N GLN A 104 -14.92 -3.44 -6.68
CA GLN A 104 -15.28 -4.84 -6.46
C GLN A 104 -14.15 -5.78 -6.84
N GLU A 105 -13.41 -5.50 -7.91
CA GLU A 105 -12.22 -6.25 -8.30
C GLU A 105 -11.10 -6.04 -7.29
N LEU A 106 -10.84 -4.79 -6.88
CA LEU A 106 -9.81 -4.48 -5.90
C LEU A 106 -10.04 -5.19 -4.58
N LEU A 107 -11.27 -5.10 -4.03
CA LEU A 107 -11.62 -5.66 -2.71
C LEU A 107 -12.04 -7.13 -2.76
N PHE A 108 -11.89 -7.78 -3.91
CA PHE A 108 -12.14 -9.21 -4.05
C PHE A 108 -11.27 -10.02 -3.08
N VAL A 109 -11.89 -10.94 -2.36
CA VAL A 109 -11.18 -11.85 -1.45
C VAL A 109 -11.50 -13.30 -1.84
N PRO A 110 -10.52 -14.02 -2.40
CA PRO A 110 -10.73 -15.37 -2.87
C PRO A 110 -10.96 -16.36 -1.72
N LYS A 111 -11.46 -17.54 -2.05
CA LYS A 111 -11.54 -18.68 -1.14
C LYS A 111 -10.34 -19.60 -1.36
N VAL A 112 -9.84 -20.18 -0.29
CA VAL A 112 -8.83 -21.24 -0.39
C VAL A 112 -9.53 -22.53 -0.81
N LEU A 113 -9.23 -23.02 -2.00
CA LEU A 113 -9.75 -24.28 -2.52
C LEU A 113 -8.95 -25.48 -2.01
N ARG A 114 -7.61 -25.34 -1.88
CA ARG A 114 -6.73 -26.42 -1.45
C ARG A 114 -5.45 -25.84 -0.83
N LYS A 115 -4.94 -26.49 0.23
CA LYS A 115 -3.57 -26.30 0.73
C LYS A 115 -2.67 -27.39 0.16
N GLY A 116 -1.54 -27.01 -0.44
CA GLY A 116 -0.55 -27.95 -0.93
C GLY A 116 0.34 -28.49 0.18
N TYR A 117 1.23 -29.44 -0.17
CA TYR A 117 2.13 -30.12 0.78
C TYR A 117 3.12 -29.16 1.47
N TYR A 118 3.59 -28.13 0.76
CA TYR A 118 4.49 -27.09 1.29
C TYR A 118 3.77 -25.82 1.77
N GLY A 119 2.49 -25.91 2.10
CA GLY A 119 1.71 -24.74 2.51
C GLY A 119 1.16 -23.87 1.37
N ASN A 120 1.55 -24.17 0.11
CA ASN A 120 1.02 -23.46 -1.05
C ASN A 120 -0.51 -23.56 -1.08
N LYS A 121 -1.15 -22.42 -1.28
CA LYS A 121 -2.61 -22.35 -1.34
C LYS A 121 -3.05 -22.23 -2.79
N LYS A 122 -4.11 -22.93 -3.16
CA LYS A 122 -4.84 -22.69 -4.41
C LYS A 122 -6.11 -21.91 -4.09
N TYR A 123 -6.33 -20.83 -4.81
CA TYR A 123 -7.48 -19.95 -4.64
C TYR A 123 -8.48 -20.11 -5.79
N ASP A 124 -9.72 -19.69 -5.56
CA ASP A 124 -10.78 -19.55 -6.57
C ASP A 124 -10.62 -18.20 -7.30
N SER A 125 -9.49 -18.01 -7.93
CA SER A 125 -9.12 -16.80 -8.69
C SER A 125 -8.52 -17.21 -10.02
N ASP A 126 -8.82 -16.44 -11.07
CA ASP A 126 -8.21 -16.59 -12.39
C ASP A 126 -6.76 -16.09 -12.42
N TRP A 127 -6.39 -15.21 -11.46
CA TRP A 127 -5.02 -14.77 -11.33
C TRP A 127 -4.18 -15.82 -10.58
N VAL A 128 -3.06 -16.18 -11.18
CA VAL A 128 -2.06 -17.07 -10.58
C VAL A 128 -0.65 -16.50 -10.83
N PRO A 129 0.27 -16.59 -9.84
CA PRO A 129 1.66 -16.19 -10.08
C PRO A 129 2.29 -17.10 -11.14
N ASN A 130 2.98 -16.50 -12.09
CA ASN A 130 3.70 -17.19 -13.15
C ASN A 130 4.90 -16.34 -13.62
N ASP A 131 5.74 -16.89 -14.49
CA ASP A 131 6.96 -16.21 -14.98
C ASP A 131 6.67 -14.90 -15.72
N GLU A 132 5.45 -14.73 -16.27
CA GLU A 132 5.07 -13.52 -17.02
C GLU A 132 4.74 -12.34 -16.10
N ASN A 133 4.25 -12.61 -14.89
CA ASN A 133 3.88 -11.59 -13.90
C ASN A 133 4.84 -11.49 -12.71
N PHE A 134 5.94 -12.23 -12.76
CA PHE A 134 7.00 -12.16 -11.78
C PHE A 134 7.63 -10.75 -11.73
N GLY A 135 7.74 -10.17 -10.55
CA GLY A 135 8.28 -8.81 -10.35
C GLY A 135 7.39 -7.67 -10.87
N LYS A 136 6.12 -7.94 -11.22
CA LYS A 136 5.16 -6.94 -11.71
C LYS A 136 4.08 -6.62 -10.68
N GLU A 137 3.06 -5.89 -11.14
CA GLU A 137 1.87 -5.62 -10.31
C GLU A 137 1.19 -6.93 -9.91
N ILE A 138 0.83 -7.01 -8.64
CA ILE A 138 0.14 -8.15 -8.02
C ILE A 138 -1.21 -7.71 -7.48
N PRO A 139 -2.25 -8.57 -7.47
CA PRO A 139 -3.54 -8.22 -6.88
C PRO A 139 -3.43 -7.95 -5.37
N TYR A 140 -4.22 -7.02 -4.87
CA TYR A 140 -4.26 -6.67 -3.46
C TYR A 140 -4.46 -7.90 -2.54
N TRP A 141 -5.40 -8.79 -2.90
CA TRP A 141 -5.61 -10.00 -2.13
C TRP A 141 -4.37 -10.91 -2.09
N TYR A 142 -3.62 -10.98 -3.20
CA TYR A 142 -2.40 -11.81 -3.26
C TYR A 142 -1.30 -11.21 -2.38
N ALA A 143 -1.12 -9.89 -2.46
CA ALA A 143 -0.18 -9.17 -1.62
C ALA A 143 -0.44 -9.42 -0.12
N CYS A 144 -1.70 -9.44 0.30
CA CYS A 144 -2.07 -9.70 1.69
C CYS A 144 -1.94 -11.18 2.11
N LEU A 145 -2.22 -12.14 1.20
CA LEU A 145 -2.37 -13.55 1.57
C LEU A 145 -1.15 -14.41 1.25
N GLU A 146 -0.24 -13.92 0.39
CA GLU A 146 0.95 -14.66 -0.08
C GLU A 146 2.22 -13.76 -0.11
N PRO A 147 2.52 -13.02 0.99
CA PRO A 147 3.77 -12.26 1.06
C PRO A 147 4.99 -13.20 1.07
N PRO A 148 6.21 -12.71 0.73
CA PRO A 148 7.42 -13.52 0.55
C PRO A 148 7.76 -14.42 1.75
N HIS A 149 7.69 -13.86 2.96
CA HIS A 149 8.00 -14.60 4.18
C HIS A 149 6.83 -15.45 4.71
N GLY A 150 5.74 -15.53 3.94
CA GLY A 150 4.49 -16.13 4.38
C GLY A 150 3.75 -15.24 5.35
N THR A 151 2.54 -15.65 5.70
CA THR A 151 1.69 -14.90 6.63
C THR A 151 0.77 -15.84 7.39
N ARG A 152 0.36 -15.40 8.58
CA ARG A 152 -0.74 -16.04 9.32
C ARG A 152 -2.12 -15.60 8.82
N TYR A 153 -2.16 -14.56 8.00
CA TYR A 153 -3.38 -14.07 7.39
C TYR A 153 -4.08 -15.12 6.55
N GLY A 154 -5.38 -15.11 6.67
CA GLY A 154 -6.27 -15.86 5.80
C GLY A 154 -7.31 -14.94 5.15
N PRO A 155 -8.14 -15.48 4.24
CA PRO A 155 -9.19 -14.70 3.60
C PRO A 155 -10.15 -13.99 4.57
N GLU A 156 -10.41 -14.57 5.74
CA GLU A 156 -11.29 -13.95 6.75
C GLU A 156 -10.64 -12.73 7.41
N ASP A 157 -9.31 -12.74 7.58
CA ASP A 157 -8.57 -11.61 8.14
C ASP A 157 -8.60 -10.44 7.16
N LEU A 158 -8.38 -10.73 5.86
CA LEU A 158 -8.49 -9.72 4.81
C LEU A 158 -9.91 -9.14 4.70
N ARG A 159 -10.96 -9.98 4.85
CA ARG A 159 -12.35 -9.48 4.91
C ARG A 159 -12.58 -8.56 6.10
N ARG A 160 -11.98 -8.86 7.27
CA ARG A 160 -12.07 -7.98 8.45
C ARG A 160 -11.36 -6.66 8.23
N ILE A 161 -10.17 -6.67 7.64
CA ILE A 161 -9.45 -5.44 7.26
C ILE A 161 -10.30 -4.60 6.31
N ASN A 162 -10.82 -5.22 5.24
CA ASN A 162 -11.67 -4.53 4.28
C ASN A 162 -12.94 -3.96 4.93
N ALA A 163 -13.55 -4.68 5.88
CA ALA A 163 -14.73 -4.18 6.59
C ALA A 163 -14.43 -2.97 7.49
N VAL A 164 -13.22 -2.87 8.04
CA VAL A 164 -12.78 -1.69 8.82
C VAL A 164 -12.42 -0.52 7.90
N LEU A 165 -11.70 -0.80 6.82
CA LEU A 165 -11.31 0.22 5.85
C LEU A 165 -12.51 0.73 5.04
N PHE A 166 -13.42 -0.15 4.66
CA PHE A 166 -14.55 0.11 3.75
C PHE A 166 -15.87 -0.43 4.32
N PRO A 167 -16.38 0.15 5.44
CA PRO A 167 -17.50 -0.41 6.18
C PRO A 167 -18.84 -0.37 5.43
N ASP A 168 -18.96 0.44 4.35
CA ASP A 168 -20.12 0.44 3.44
C ASP A 168 -19.90 -0.44 2.20
N GLY A 169 -18.90 -1.33 2.23
CA GLY A 169 -18.50 -2.12 1.09
C GLY A 169 -17.94 -1.24 -0.02
N THR A 170 -18.35 -1.49 -1.27
CA THR A 170 -17.83 -0.76 -2.44
C THR A 170 -18.66 0.48 -2.81
N ASP A 171 -19.73 0.74 -2.09
CA ASP A 171 -20.62 1.86 -2.37
C ASP A 171 -19.95 3.22 -2.09
N GLY A 172 -19.91 4.08 -3.12
CA GLY A 172 -19.31 5.40 -3.02
C GLY A 172 -17.79 5.41 -3.10
N LEU A 173 -17.16 4.27 -3.43
CA LEU A 173 -15.73 4.19 -3.64
C LEU A 173 -15.35 4.54 -5.08
N GLU A 174 -14.23 5.25 -5.22
CA GLU A 174 -13.49 5.40 -6.46
C GLU A 174 -12.07 4.87 -6.24
N ALA A 175 -11.58 4.01 -7.14
CA ALA A 175 -10.31 3.35 -6.96
C ALA A 175 -9.41 3.46 -8.20
N TYR A 176 -8.11 3.63 -7.95
CA TYR A 176 -7.07 3.62 -8.97
C TYR A 176 -5.93 2.68 -8.56
N GLU A 177 -5.41 1.99 -9.54
CA GLU A 177 -4.13 1.31 -9.52
C GLU A 177 -3.08 2.23 -10.17
N TRP A 178 -1.88 2.28 -9.59
CA TRP A 178 -0.81 3.14 -10.03
C TRP A 178 0.39 2.31 -10.48
N THR A 179 1.10 2.77 -11.50
CA THR A 179 2.44 2.23 -11.78
C THR A 179 3.34 2.42 -10.57
N THR A 180 4.42 1.66 -10.49
CA THR A 180 5.31 1.62 -9.31
C THR A 180 6.73 2.10 -9.61
N ASP A 181 6.99 2.62 -10.82
CA ASP A 181 8.29 3.14 -11.28
C ASP A 181 8.59 4.60 -10.83
N TRP A 182 7.76 5.15 -9.96
CA TRP A 182 7.85 6.52 -9.48
C TRP A 182 8.54 6.66 -8.11
N SER A 183 8.85 5.56 -7.43
CA SER A 183 9.57 5.56 -6.15
C SER A 183 10.35 4.26 -5.98
N ASP A 184 11.54 4.36 -5.40
CA ASP A 184 12.40 3.23 -5.06
C ASP A 184 11.88 2.40 -3.85
N VAL A 185 10.82 2.82 -3.18
CA VAL A 185 10.12 1.99 -2.18
C VAL A 185 9.60 0.68 -2.79
N PHE A 186 9.36 0.68 -4.10
CA PHE A 186 8.85 -0.49 -4.82
C PHE A 186 9.95 -1.44 -5.34
N ASP A 187 11.21 -1.03 -5.28
CA ASP A 187 12.34 -1.81 -5.86
C ASP A 187 12.43 -3.21 -5.24
N ALA A 188 12.24 -3.31 -3.93
CA ALA A 188 12.25 -4.59 -3.22
C ALA A 188 11.24 -5.60 -3.80
N GLY A 189 10.01 -5.16 -4.05
CA GLY A 189 8.98 -6.01 -4.67
C GLY A 189 9.30 -6.38 -6.12
N HIS A 190 9.89 -5.45 -6.89
CA HIS A 190 10.27 -5.69 -8.28
C HIS A 190 11.37 -6.74 -8.46
N GLU A 191 12.14 -7.05 -7.42
CA GLU A 191 13.20 -8.05 -7.51
C GLU A 191 12.65 -9.43 -7.85
N TRP A 192 11.47 -9.81 -7.35
CA TRP A 192 10.90 -11.12 -7.66
C TRP A 192 9.40 -11.31 -7.36
N TRP A 193 8.88 -10.75 -6.29
CA TRP A 193 7.50 -11.00 -5.84
C TRP A 193 6.48 -10.15 -6.57
N GLY A 194 6.79 -8.87 -6.75
CA GLY A 194 5.94 -7.86 -7.34
C GLY A 194 5.72 -6.67 -6.41
N ALA A 195 5.28 -5.57 -7.00
CA ALA A 195 4.96 -4.34 -6.30
C ALA A 195 3.66 -3.76 -6.86
N SER A 196 2.86 -3.14 -6.00
CA SER A 196 1.61 -2.50 -6.41
C SER A 196 1.28 -1.31 -5.51
N CYS A 197 0.56 -0.35 -6.08
CA CYS A 197 0.06 0.80 -5.37
C CYS A 197 -1.39 1.07 -5.76
N TRP A 198 -2.26 1.19 -4.75
CA TRP A 198 -3.66 1.53 -4.97
C TRP A 198 -4.07 2.71 -4.11
N SER A 199 -4.97 3.52 -4.64
CA SER A 199 -5.63 4.57 -3.88
C SER A 199 -7.14 4.46 -4.03
N VAL A 200 -7.86 4.58 -2.92
CA VAL A 200 -9.31 4.51 -2.87
C VAL A 200 -9.84 5.74 -2.18
N TYR A 201 -10.76 6.45 -2.81
CA TYR A 201 -11.52 7.52 -2.21
C TYR A 201 -12.89 7.01 -1.77
N ASP A 202 -13.22 7.20 -0.50
CA ASP A 202 -14.52 6.92 0.10
C ASP A 202 -15.33 8.23 0.18
N SER A 203 -16.21 8.45 -0.78
CA SER A 203 -17.01 9.66 -0.87
C SER A 203 -18.06 9.81 0.26
N ARG A 204 -18.38 8.73 0.97
CA ARG A 204 -19.31 8.77 2.11
C ARG A 204 -18.64 9.28 3.39
N ARG A 205 -17.30 9.11 3.47
CA ARG A 205 -16.50 9.52 4.63
C ARG A 205 -15.52 10.63 4.33
N ASP A 206 -15.48 11.06 3.07
CA ASP A 206 -14.55 12.08 2.57
C ASP A 206 -13.11 11.79 2.99
N ARG A 207 -12.64 10.60 2.63
CA ARG A 207 -11.32 10.12 3.01
C ARG A 207 -10.68 9.23 1.96
N PHE A 208 -9.37 9.06 2.07
CA PHE A 208 -8.59 8.17 1.23
C PHE A 208 -8.06 6.97 2.02
N VAL A 209 -7.96 5.85 1.34
CA VAL A 209 -7.14 4.70 1.74
C VAL A 209 -6.10 4.48 0.65
N VAL A 210 -4.83 4.48 1.02
CA VAL A 210 -3.73 4.09 0.14
C VAL A 210 -3.19 2.75 0.61
N LEU A 211 -2.98 1.85 -0.33
CA LEU A 211 -2.47 0.51 -0.12
C LEU A 211 -1.17 0.38 -0.92
N LEU A 212 -0.08 0.05 -0.27
CA LEU A 212 1.22 -0.16 -0.91
C LEU A 212 1.69 -1.59 -0.66
N ALA A 213 2.07 -2.27 -1.72
CA ALA A 213 2.66 -3.59 -1.65
C ALA A 213 4.06 -3.54 -2.26
N SER A 214 5.08 -3.87 -1.46
CA SER A 214 6.45 -4.05 -1.90
C SER A 214 7.19 -4.83 -0.83
N ALA A 215 7.60 -6.05 -1.14
CA ALA A 215 8.35 -6.87 -0.21
C ALA A 215 9.34 -7.77 -0.95
N THR A 216 10.42 -8.10 -0.30
CA THR A 216 11.41 -9.08 -0.75
C THR A 216 11.66 -10.11 0.35
N ASP A 217 12.43 -11.19 0.04
CA ASP A 217 12.84 -12.21 1.00
C ASP A 217 14.00 -11.77 1.92
#